data_f4668fe1467011bdd5b7f4aae50d9df2
#
_entry.id   f4668fe1467011bdd5b7f4aae50d9df2
#
_cell.length_a   1.000
_cell.length_b   1.000
_cell.length_c   1.000
_cell.angle_alpha   90.00
_cell.angle_beta   90.00
_cell.angle_gamma   90.00
#
_symmetry.space_group_name_H-M   'P 1'
#
loop_
_entity.id
_entity.type
_entity.pdbx_description
1 polymer ?
#
loop_
_entity_poly.entity_id
_entity_poly.type
_entity_poly.pdbx_seq_one_letter_code
_entity_poly.pdbx_strand_id
1 'polypeptide(L)'
;MASNIIGEQAVVIGGGMGGLAAAGALANHFEKVVVLERDFLPPNVSERPGTPQCRHIHALLAGRQRALCELFPAFEHDLARAGAVPLRVAADLRLELPGYDPFPQRDLGWHVYSMSRPLIELVVRQQVQRMRM
;
A
#
# COMPACT_ATOMS: atom_id res chain seq x y z
N MET A 1 -11.02 -21.92 0.14
CA MET A 1 -9.82 -22.62 0.66
C MET A 1 -9.97 -22.70 2.16
N ALA A 2 -9.72 -23.86 2.75
CA ALA A 2 -9.74 -24.02 4.21
C ALA A 2 -8.64 -23.11 4.80
N SER A 3 -8.99 -22.23 5.72
CA SER A 3 -8.03 -21.40 6.45
C SER A 3 -7.16 -22.34 7.30
N ASN A 4 -5.86 -22.38 7.01
CA ASN A 4 -4.93 -23.16 7.84
C ASN A 4 -4.55 -22.31 9.05
N ILE A 5 -5.42 -22.27 10.07
CA ILE A 5 -5.16 -21.59 11.34
C ILE A 5 -4.06 -22.33 12.08
N ILE A 6 -2.97 -21.64 12.34
CA ILE A 6 -1.76 -22.19 13.00
C ILE A 6 -1.62 -21.68 14.45
N GLY A 7 -2.46 -20.78 14.90
CA GLY A 7 -2.46 -20.26 16.27
C GLY A 7 -3.63 -19.35 16.57
N GLU A 8 -3.88 -19.11 17.86
CA GLU A 8 -4.98 -18.27 18.33
C GLU A 8 -4.73 -16.78 18.11
N GLN A 9 -3.50 -16.32 18.34
CA GLN A 9 -3.20 -14.89 18.26
C GLN A 9 -1.81 -14.62 17.70
N ALA A 10 -1.73 -13.63 16.78
CA ALA A 10 -0.49 -13.00 16.36
C ALA A 10 -0.45 -11.54 16.82
N VAL A 11 0.74 -11.03 17.14
CA VAL A 11 0.96 -9.64 17.51
C VAL A 11 1.96 -9.03 16.52
N VAL A 12 1.56 -7.92 15.91
CA VAL A 12 2.39 -7.12 15.00
C VAL A 12 2.76 -5.81 15.70
N ILE A 13 4.04 -5.51 15.79
CA ILE A 13 4.54 -4.26 16.37
C ILE A 13 4.84 -3.27 15.25
N GLY A 14 4.11 -2.16 15.24
CA GLY A 14 4.16 -1.10 14.25
C GLY A 14 3.01 -1.15 13.23
N GLY A 15 2.27 -0.05 13.10
CA GLY A 15 1.14 0.13 12.18
C GLY A 15 1.52 0.85 10.87
N GLY A 16 2.80 0.84 10.48
CA GLY A 16 3.25 1.30 9.17
C GLY A 16 3.00 0.26 8.08
N MET A 17 3.36 0.57 6.82
CA MET A 17 3.09 -0.32 5.68
C MET A 17 3.60 -1.75 5.86
N GLY A 18 4.78 -1.92 6.46
CA GLY A 18 5.33 -3.26 6.73
C GLY A 18 4.48 -4.04 7.74
N GLY A 19 4.09 -3.40 8.83
CA GLY A 19 3.23 -4.02 9.84
C GLY A 19 1.82 -4.30 9.34
N LEU A 20 1.24 -3.38 8.56
CA LEU A 20 -0.08 -3.58 7.95
C LEU A 20 -0.06 -4.74 6.93
N ALA A 21 0.99 -4.84 6.11
CA ALA A 21 1.16 -5.97 5.18
C ALA A 21 1.34 -7.29 5.94
N ALA A 22 2.14 -7.29 7.02
CA ALA A 22 2.30 -8.47 7.88
C ALA A 22 0.97 -8.86 8.54
N ALA A 23 0.20 -7.89 9.05
CA ALA A 23 -1.13 -8.17 9.61
C ALA A 23 -2.08 -8.79 8.57
N GLY A 24 -2.07 -8.26 7.34
CA GLY A 24 -2.84 -8.84 6.23
C GLY A 24 -2.45 -10.28 5.91
N ALA A 25 -1.15 -10.57 5.85
CA ALA A 25 -0.66 -11.92 5.60
C ALA A 25 -1.02 -12.89 6.75
N LEU A 26 -0.94 -12.44 7.99
CA LEU A 26 -1.22 -13.24 9.18
C LEU A 26 -2.72 -13.50 9.40
N ALA A 27 -3.60 -12.65 8.88
CA ALA A 27 -5.05 -12.72 9.10
C ALA A 27 -5.68 -14.04 8.60
N ASN A 28 -5.03 -14.74 7.65
CA ASN A 28 -5.49 -16.04 7.16
C ASN A 28 -4.94 -17.23 7.96
N HIS A 29 -4.05 -16.98 8.92
CA HIS A 29 -3.32 -18.00 9.65
C HIS A 29 -3.53 -17.98 11.17
N PHE A 30 -4.11 -16.90 11.69
CA PHE A 30 -4.40 -16.74 13.11
C PHE A 30 -5.86 -16.36 13.31
N GLU A 31 -6.43 -16.79 14.44
CA GLU A 31 -7.81 -16.44 14.80
C GLU A 31 -7.95 -14.95 15.07
N LYS A 32 -6.88 -14.34 15.61
CA LYS A 32 -6.81 -12.92 15.95
C LYS A 32 -5.44 -12.36 15.61
N VAL A 33 -5.42 -11.18 14.98
CA VAL A 33 -4.20 -10.40 14.76
C VAL A 33 -4.33 -9.06 15.47
N VAL A 34 -3.38 -8.74 16.33
CA VAL A 34 -3.32 -7.48 17.07
C VAL A 34 -2.17 -6.64 16.53
N VAL A 35 -2.46 -5.43 16.10
CA VAL A 35 -1.43 -4.47 15.68
C VAL A 35 -1.23 -3.43 16.77
N LEU A 36 -0.01 -3.35 17.30
CA LEU A 36 0.40 -2.36 18.28
C LEU A 36 1.11 -1.21 17.58
N GLU A 37 0.57 0.00 17.68
CA GLU A 37 1.18 1.21 17.13
C GLU A 37 1.29 2.27 18.22
N ARG A 38 2.46 2.92 18.30
CA ARG A 38 2.71 3.97 19.31
C ARG A 38 2.08 5.31 18.94
N ASP A 39 1.94 5.58 17.64
CA ASP A 39 1.33 6.81 17.16
C ASP A 39 -0.19 6.71 17.17
N PHE A 40 -0.86 7.83 17.38
CA PHE A 40 -2.27 7.92 17.05
C PHE A 40 -2.46 7.74 15.55
N LEU A 41 -3.32 6.81 15.17
CA LEU A 41 -3.64 6.55 13.77
C LEU A 41 -4.83 7.41 13.34
N PRO A 42 -4.62 8.45 12.53
CA PRO A 42 -5.70 9.36 12.15
C PRO A 42 -6.73 8.66 11.27
N PRO A 43 -8.03 9.00 11.41
CA PRO A 43 -9.09 8.41 10.57
C PRO A 43 -9.05 8.90 9.12
N ASN A 44 -8.35 9.99 8.87
CA ASN A 44 -8.22 10.62 7.56
C ASN A 44 -6.77 10.56 7.05
N VAL A 45 -6.56 10.98 5.78
CA VAL A 45 -5.22 11.15 5.21
C VAL A 45 -4.50 12.25 5.98
N SER A 46 -3.51 11.89 6.76
CA SER A 46 -2.75 12.81 7.61
C SER A 46 -1.35 12.28 7.90
N GLU A 47 -0.42 13.20 8.10
CA GLU A 47 0.94 12.90 8.54
C GLU A 47 0.94 12.43 9.99
N ARG A 48 1.93 11.64 10.36
CA ARG A 48 2.19 11.23 11.74
C ARG A 48 3.69 11.12 12.03
N PRO A 49 4.11 11.26 13.29
CA PRO A 49 5.54 11.28 13.66
C PRO A 49 6.32 10.04 13.24
N GLY A 50 5.72 8.85 13.30
CA GLY A 50 6.35 7.59 12.92
C GLY A 50 6.60 7.40 11.43
N THR A 51 6.13 8.32 10.58
CA THR A 51 6.33 8.25 9.11
C THR A 51 6.84 9.57 8.54
N PRO A 52 8.05 10.03 8.92
CA PRO A 52 8.60 11.32 8.46
C PRO A 52 8.78 11.38 6.94
N GLN A 53 8.93 10.24 6.27
CA GLN A 53 8.99 10.11 4.81
C GLN A 53 7.67 10.45 4.10
N CYS A 54 6.59 10.72 4.82
CA CYS A 54 5.30 11.11 4.23
C CYS A 54 5.35 12.40 3.42
N ARG A 55 6.36 13.23 3.64
CA ARG A 55 6.59 14.49 2.92
C ARG A 55 7.28 14.32 1.57
N HIS A 56 7.72 13.12 1.25
CA HIS A 56 8.34 12.83 -0.05
C HIS A 56 7.32 12.31 -1.06
N ILE A 57 7.63 12.50 -2.34
CA ILE A 57 6.84 11.90 -3.43
C ILE A 57 6.88 10.37 -3.29
N HIS A 58 5.71 9.76 -3.45
CA HIS A 58 5.58 8.31 -3.44
C HIS A 58 4.91 7.84 -4.74
N ALA A 59 5.51 6.83 -5.34
CA ALA A 59 4.90 6.05 -6.42
C ALA A 59 4.90 4.57 -6.04
N LEU A 60 3.81 3.91 -6.29
CA LEU A 60 3.68 2.48 -6.08
C LEU A 60 4.09 1.75 -7.35
N LEU A 61 5.29 1.18 -7.34
CA LEU A 61 5.81 0.42 -8.47
C LEU A 61 5.05 -0.90 -8.65
N ALA A 62 4.96 -1.37 -9.90
CA ALA A 62 4.13 -2.52 -10.30
C ALA A 62 4.34 -3.79 -9.44
N GLY A 63 5.57 -4.12 -9.05
CA GLY A 63 5.83 -5.29 -8.20
C GLY A 63 5.20 -5.16 -6.80
N ARG A 64 5.29 -3.98 -6.19
CA ARG A 64 4.67 -3.73 -4.87
C ARG A 64 3.15 -3.63 -4.97
N GLN A 65 2.64 -3.05 -6.06
CA GLN A 65 1.20 -2.99 -6.33
C GLN A 65 0.62 -4.41 -6.41
N ARG A 66 1.26 -5.30 -7.17
CA ARG A 66 0.84 -6.70 -7.29
C ARG A 66 0.81 -7.41 -5.93
N ALA A 67 1.88 -7.30 -5.15
CA ALA A 67 1.94 -7.90 -3.81
C ALA A 67 0.83 -7.40 -2.88
N LEU A 68 0.50 -6.10 -2.93
CA LEU A 68 -0.61 -5.54 -2.15
C LEU A 68 -1.98 -6.01 -2.65
N CYS A 69 -2.16 -6.18 -3.97
CA CYS A 69 -3.40 -6.74 -4.53
C CYS A 69 -3.59 -8.22 -4.15
N GLU A 70 -2.51 -8.98 -4.03
CA GLU A 70 -2.56 -10.38 -3.56
C GLU A 70 -2.98 -10.46 -2.08
N LEU A 71 -2.47 -9.55 -1.24
CA LEU A 71 -2.84 -9.48 0.17
C LEU A 71 -4.23 -8.89 0.40
N PHE A 72 -4.62 -7.92 -0.41
CA PHE A 72 -5.83 -7.13 -0.26
C PHE A 72 -6.57 -7.03 -1.61
N PRO A 73 -7.49 -7.94 -1.92
CA PRO A 73 -8.12 -8.01 -3.25
C PRO A 73 -8.84 -6.74 -3.71
N ALA A 74 -9.35 -5.92 -2.77
CA ALA A 74 -9.99 -4.64 -3.09
C ALA A 74 -9.03 -3.43 -3.12
N PHE A 75 -7.72 -3.65 -2.93
CA PHE A 75 -6.74 -2.59 -2.73
C PHE A 75 -6.72 -1.56 -3.87
N GLU A 76 -6.62 -2.01 -5.10
CA GLU A 76 -6.51 -1.11 -6.27
C GLU A 76 -7.78 -0.27 -6.46
N HIS A 77 -8.95 -0.89 -6.32
CA HIS A 77 -10.23 -0.20 -6.37
C HIS A 77 -10.35 0.87 -5.28
N ASP A 78 -10.00 0.53 -4.03
CA ASP A 78 -10.07 1.47 -2.92
C ASP A 78 -9.02 2.58 -3.03
N LEU A 79 -7.84 2.27 -3.58
CA LEU A 79 -6.78 3.24 -3.84
C LEU A 79 -7.23 4.29 -4.88
N ALA A 80 -7.84 3.84 -5.97
CA ALA A 80 -8.39 4.72 -6.99
C ALA A 80 -9.52 5.61 -6.43
N ARG A 81 -10.44 5.02 -5.65
CA ARG A 81 -11.51 5.77 -4.98
C ARG A 81 -11.00 6.79 -3.97
N ALA A 82 -9.89 6.52 -3.33
CA ALA A 82 -9.26 7.43 -2.38
C ALA A 82 -8.53 8.60 -3.06
N GLY A 83 -8.43 8.62 -4.39
CA GLY A 83 -7.86 9.70 -5.17
C GLY A 83 -6.41 9.49 -5.60
N ALA A 84 -5.89 8.26 -5.53
CA ALA A 84 -4.61 7.96 -6.17
C ALA A 84 -4.71 8.09 -7.69
N VAL A 85 -3.69 8.67 -8.30
CA VAL A 85 -3.67 8.98 -9.74
C VAL A 85 -3.00 7.83 -10.50
N PRO A 86 -3.71 7.13 -11.38
CA PRO A 86 -3.10 6.14 -12.26
C PRO A 86 -2.23 6.84 -13.31
N LEU A 87 -1.03 6.34 -13.51
CA LEU A 87 -0.07 6.81 -14.50
C LEU A 87 0.32 5.65 -15.40
N ARG A 88 0.09 5.78 -16.71
CA ARG A 88 0.57 4.82 -17.70
C ARG A 88 2.07 5.00 -17.85
N VAL A 89 2.81 3.95 -17.53
CA VAL A 89 4.27 4.00 -17.59
C VAL A 89 4.73 4.24 -19.03
N ALA A 90 5.67 5.16 -19.19
CA ALA A 90 6.20 5.64 -20.47
C ALA A 90 5.21 6.37 -21.40
N ALA A 91 3.92 6.44 -21.09
CA ALA A 91 2.97 7.29 -21.83
C ALA A 91 2.73 8.63 -21.11
N ASP A 92 2.45 8.56 -19.82
CA ASP A 92 2.13 9.74 -19.01
C ASP A 92 3.38 10.33 -18.30
N LEU A 93 4.50 9.59 -18.32
CA LEU A 93 5.76 9.99 -17.72
C LEU A 93 6.81 10.25 -18.81
N ARG A 94 7.39 11.44 -18.81
CA ARG A 94 8.57 11.75 -19.62
C ARG A 94 9.82 11.57 -18.75
N LEU A 95 10.67 10.63 -19.15
CA LEU A 95 11.94 10.37 -18.48
C LEU A 95 13.09 10.96 -19.29
N GLU A 96 13.81 11.87 -18.67
CA GLU A 96 15.00 12.51 -19.23
C GLU A 96 16.20 12.21 -18.34
N LEU A 97 17.30 11.82 -18.96
CA LEU A 97 18.57 11.63 -18.27
C LEU A 97 19.61 12.61 -18.85
N PRO A 98 20.44 13.23 -18.01
CA PRO A 98 21.48 14.14 -18.50
C PRO A 98 22.41 13.46 -19.53
N GLY A 99 22.55 14.10 -20.69
CA GLY A 99 23.44 13.58 -21.75
C GLY A 99 22.82 12.53 -22.69
N TYR A 100 21.53 12.23 -22.54
CA TYR A 100 20.79 11.31 -23.40
C TYR A 100 19.52 11.95 -23.93
N ASP A 101 19.06 11.48 -25.09
CA ASP A 101 17.75 11.84 -25.59
C ASP A 101 16.66 11.31 -24.64
N PRO A 102 15.53 12.03 -24.51
CA PRO A 102 14.39 11.54 -23.73
C PRO A 102 13.93 10.18 -24.22
N PHE A 103 13.54 9.30 -23.28
CA PHE A 103 12.92 8.04 -23.68
C PHE A 103 11.64 8.31 -24.48
N PRO A 104 11.40 7.55 -25.59
CA PRO A 104 10.20 7.72 -26.39
C PRO A 104 8.95 7.43 -25.56
N GLN A 105 7.99 8.35 -25.59
CA GLN A 105 6.71 8.16 -24.92
C GLN A 105 5.82 7.20 -25.70
N ARG A 106 5.43 6.09 -25.06
CA ARG A 106 4.51 5.09 -25.61
C ARG A 106 3.82 4.34 -24.48
N ASP A 107 2.61 3.88 -24.73
CA ASP A 107 1.91 3.02 -23.80
C ASP A 107 2.50 1.61 -23.80
N LEU A 108 2.93 1.14 -22.64
CA LEU A 108 3.48 -0.21 -22.43
C LEU A 108 2.41 -1.20 -21.92
N GLY A 109 1.15 -0.77 -21.83
CA GLY A 109 0.04 -1.60 -21.41
C GLY A 109 -0.07 -1.83 -19.91
N TRP A 110 0.66 -1.08 -19.08
CA TRP A 110 0.58 -1.16 -17.62
C TRP A 110 0.72 0.20 -16.96
N HIS A 111 0.19 0.33 -15.77
CA HIS A 111 0.18 1.57 -15.01
C HIS A 111 0.71 1.37 -13.58
N VAL A 112 1.07 2.48 -12.97
CA VAL A 112 1.41 2.60 -11.55
C VAL A 112 0.52 3.68 -10.93
N TYR A 113 0.42 3.73 -9.62
CA TYR A 113 -0.29 4.79 -8.92
C TYR A 113 0.67 5.79 -8.29
N SER A 114 0.39 7.09 -8.52
CA SER A 114 0.99 8.18 -7.77
C SER A 114 0.05 8.62 -6.65
N MET A 115 0.56 8.70 -5.43
CA MET A 115 -0.21 9.11 -4.26
C MET A 115 0.71 9.61 -3.16
N SER A 116 0.13 10.20 -2.13
CA SER A 116 0.86 10.49 -0.90
C SER A 116 1.04 9.24 -0.03
N ARG A 117 2.09 9.21 0.77
CA ARG A 117 2.33 8.14 1.74
C ARG A 117 1.18 7.97 2.74
N PRO A 118 0.60 9.04 3.32
CA PRO A 118 -0.55 8.91 4.20
C PRO A 118 -1.77 8.28 3.53
N LEU A 119 -1.99 8.55 2.24
CA LEU A 119 -3.13 8.00 1.51
C LEU A 119 -3.03 6.48 1.36
N ILE A 120 -1.88 5.97 0.88
CA ILE A 120 -1.71 4.51 0.72
C ILE A 120 -1.77 3.81 2.08
N GLU A 121 -1.21 4.40 3.13
CA GLU A 121 -1.24 3.82 4.47
C GLU A 121 -2.69 3.76 5.01
N LEU A 122 -3.48 4.81 4.80
CA LEU A 122 -4.89 4.82 5.19
C LEU A 122 -5.67 3.72 4.46
N VAL A 123 -5.50 3.59 3.15
CA VAL A 123 -6.19 2.56 2.35
C VAL A 123 -5.82 1.17 2.83
N VAL A 124 -4.55 0.87 3.00
CA VAL A 124 -4.11 -0.46 3.49
C VAL A 124 -4.62 -0.72 4.90
N ARG A 125 -4.61 0.27 5.79
CA ARG A 125 -5.15 0.14 7.14
C ARG A 125 -6.64 -0.18 7.13
N GLN A 126 -7.42 0.48 6.27
CA GLN A 126 -8.84 0.18 6.10
C GLN A 126 -9.08 -1.24 5.57
N GLN A 127 -8.22 -1.73 4.67
CA GLN A 127 -8.29 -3.11 4.21
C GLN A 127 -8.05 -4.10 5.36
N VAL A 128 -6.99 -3.88 6.15
CA VAL A 128 -6.68 -4.70 7.32
C VAL A 128 -7.84 -4.70 8.31
N GLN A 129 -8.45 -3.54 8.59
CA GLN A 129 -9.59 -3.43 9.51
C GLN A 129 -10.86 -4.17 9.04
N ARG A 130 -11.02 -4.40 7.72
CA ARG A 130 -12.14 -5.18 7.16
C ARG A 130 -11.90 -6.69 7.19
N MET A 131 -10.67 -7.12 7.38
CA MET A 131 -10.36 -8.54 7.57
C MET A 131 -10.89 -8.99 8.93
N ARG A 132 -11.21 -10.27 9.06
CA ARG A 132 -11.58 -10.83 10.37
C ARG A 132 -10.32 -10.76 11.27
N MET A 133 -10.36 -9.85 12.22
CA MET A 133 -9.35 -9.73 13.27
C MET A 133 -9.98 -10.02 14.63
#